data_32970140b836d0b96d291913bff637aa
#
_entry.id   32970140b836d0b96d291913bff637aa
#
_cell.length_a   1.000
_cell.length_b   1.000
_cell.length_c   1.000
_cell.angle_alpha   90.00
_cell.angle_beta   90.00
_cell.angle_gamma   90.00
#
_symmetry.space_group_name_H-M   'P 1'
#
loop_
_entity.id
_entity.type
_entity.pdbx_description
1 polymer ?
#
loop_
_entity_poly.entity_id
_entity_poly.type
_entity_poly.pdbx_seq_one_letter_code
_entity_poly.pdbx_strand_id
1 'polypeptide(L)'
;MWLADFEKDVRKSMLGVLYAFSGDIVNDNVHASGWDGHFPANETMTDQLILPEKLPGWLSEEDLDFYVREHSASGFSGGFNWYRNIKRLPRHLAPFVGKAIEQPALYLYGEHDMVAGNTPEAIAGMQAALPDLRK
;
A
#
# COMPACT_ATOMS: atom_id res chain seq x y z
N MET A 1 5.39 -6.64 -16.32
CA MET A 1 6.79 -6.31 -15.95
C MET A 1 6.96 -6.43 -14.43
N TRP A 2 6.26 -5.68 -13.60
CA TRP A 2 6.42 -5.71 -12.13
C TRP A 2 6.08 -7.05 -11.46
N LEU A 3 5.07 -7.79 -11.96
CA LEU A 3 4.70 -9.08 -11.40
C LEU A 3 5.88 -10.07 -11.37
N ALA A 4 6.56 -10.21 -12.52
CA ALA A 4 7.70 -11.11 -12.64
C ALA A 4 8.90 -10.66 -11.77
N ASP A 5 9.02 -9.36 -11.48
CA ASP A 5 10.07 -8.86 -10.60
C ASP A 5 9.82 -9.28 -9.16
N PHE A 6 8.57 -9.16 -8.69
CA PHE A 6 8.19 -9.59 -7.34
C PHE A 6 8.37 -11.08 -7.10
N GLU A 7 8.17 -11.87 -8.14
CA GLU A 7 8.28 -13.33 -8.08
C GLU A 7 9.72 -13.87 -8.14
N LYS A 8 10.70 -13.02 -8.51
CA LYS A 8 12.13 -13.41 -8.54
C LYS A 8 12.69 -13.65 -7.14
N ASP A 9 12.32 -12.79 -6.20
CA ASP A 9 12.72 -12.88 -4.80
C ASP A 9 11.54 -12.46 -3.92
N VAL A 10 10.70 -13.44 -3.61
CA VAL A 10 9.47 -13.21 -2.84
C VAL A 10 9.79 -12.67 -1.44
N ARG A 11 10.88 -13.13 -0.82
CA ARG A 11 11.26 -12.66 0.51
C ARG A 11 11.67 -11.19 0.50
N LYS A 12 12.52 -10.80 -0.42
CA LYS A 12 12.91 -9.39 -0.62
C LYS A 12 11.70 -8.52 -0.91
N SER A 13 10.82 -8.99 -1.79
CA SER A 13 9.61 -8.27 -2.18
C SER A 13 8.66 -8.05 -1.00
N MET A 14 8.40 -9.10 -0.23
CA MET A 14 7.53 -9.00 0.94
C MET A 14 8.12 -8.10 2.02
N LEU A 15 9.38 -8.31 2.38
CA LEU A 15 10.05 -7.47 3.39
C LEU A 15 10.05 -5.99 2.97
N GLY A 16 10.46 -5.70 1.73
CA GLY A 16 10.54 -4.33 1.26
C GLY A 16 9.17 -3.64 1.19
N VAL A 17 8.12 -4.35 0.77
CA VAL A 17 6.75 -3.81 0.75
C VAL A 17 6.23 -3.57 2.16
N LEU A 18 6.36 -4.53 3.07
CA LEU A 18 5.91 -4.38 4.45
C LEU A 18 6.63 -3.22 5.14
N TYR A 19 7.94 -3.09 4.92
CA TYR A 19 8.72 -1.98 5.46
C TYR A 19 8.32 -0.64 4.85
N ALA A 20 8.14 -0.56 3.53
CA ALA A 20 7.75 0.66 2.82
C ALA A 20 6.39 1.24 3.29
N PHE A 21 5.48 0.38 3.76
CA PHE A 21 4.17 0.79 4.28
C PHE A 21 4.13 0.88 5.82
N SER A 22 5.26 0.74 6.50
CA SER A 22 5.36 0.91 7.94
C SER A 22 5.79 2.31 8.34
N GLY A 23 5.54 2.69 9.59
CA GLY A 23 6.04 3.94 10.14
C GLY A 23 7.57 3.98 10.30
N ASP A 24 8.23 2.84 10.31
CA ASP A 24 9.68 2.74 10.49
C ASP A 24 10.46 3.38 9.34
N ILE A 25 9.96 3.29 8.12
CA ILE A 25 10.58 3.94 6.96
C ILE A 25 10.67 5.47 7.14
N VAL A 26 9.71 6.06 7.85
CA VAL A 26 9.72 7.48 8.21
C VAL A 26 10.71 7.74 9.34
N ASN A 27 10.70 6.89 10.36
CA ASN A 27 11.56 7.02 11.53
C ASN A 27 13.04 6.84 11.16
N ASP A 28 13.35 5.94 10.23
CA ASP A 28 14.71 5.68 9.75
C ASP A 28 15.20 6.75 8.76
N ASN A 29 14.43 7.83 8.58
CA ASN A 29 14.78 8.94 7.72
C ASN A 29 14.97 8.56 6.23
N VAL A 30 14.35 7.47 5.79
CA VAL A 30 14.50 6.96 4.43
C VAL A 30 13.97 7.95 3.41
N HIS A 31 12.95 8.72 3.75
CA HIS A 31 12.45 9.82 2.91
C HIS A 31 13.48 10.94 2.71
N ALA A 32 14.48 11.06 3.58
CA ALA A 32 15.58 11.99 3.38
C ALA A 32 16.45 11.63 2.17
N SER A 33 16.36 10.41 1.66
CA SER A 33 17.02 9.96 0.41
C SER A 33 16.32 10.47 -0.86
N GLY A 34 15.17 11.16 -0.74
CA GLY A 34 14.41 11.70 -1.87
C GLY A 34 13.43 10.72 -2.50
N TRP A 35 13.21 9.54 -1.91
CA TRP A 35 12.17 8.64 -2.39
C TRP A 35 10.78 9.18 -2.05
N ASP A 36 9.96 9.39 -3.07
CA ASP A 36 8.63 10.01 -2.98
C ASP A 36 7.47 9.00 -3.00
N GLY A 37 7.78 7.70 -2.88
CA GLY A 37 6.80 6.63 -2.96
C GLY A 37 6.47 6.19 -4.40
N HIS A 38 7.13 6.77 -5.41
CA HIS A 38 6.93 6.40 -6.80
C HIS A 38 8.06 5.51 -7.30
N PHE A 39 7.68 4.55 -8.14
CA PHE A 39 8.63 3.67 -8.82
C PHE A 39 8.75 4.10 -10.29
N PRO A 40 9.94 4.52 -10.76
CA PRO A 40 10.14 4.84 -12.16
C PRO A 40 9.79 3.66 -13.07
N ALA A 41 9.13 3.94 -14.17
CA ALA A 41 8.60 2.91 -15.07
C ALA A 41 9.68 2.09 -15.79
N ASN A 42 10.90 2.58 -15.83
CA ASN A 42 12.06 1.99 -16.50
C ASN A 42 12.99 1.19 -15.57
N GLU A 43 12.67 1.15 -14.27
CA GLU A 43 13.46 0.41 -13.29
C GLU A 43 12.66 -0.77 -12.75
N THR A 44 13.36 -1.78 -12.20
CA THR A 44 12.68 -2.89 -11.55
C THR A 44 12.17 -2.43 -10.18
N MET A 45 10.95 -2.77 -9.86
CA MET A 45 10.34 -2.36 -8.59
C MET A 45 11.11 -2.94 -7.39
N THR A 46 11.62 -4.15 -7.53
CA THR A 46 12.35 -4.83 -6.45
C THR A 46 13.73 -4.25 -6.19
N ASP A 47 14.36 -3.61 -7.18
CA ASP A 47 15.66 -2.97 -7.00
C ASP A 47 15.56 -1.63 -6.25
N GLN A 48 14.36 -1.06 -6.23
CA GLN A 48 14.06 0.19 -5.54
C GLN A 48 13.45 -0.01 -4.14
N LEU A 49 13.12 -1.26 -3.78
CA LEU A 49 12.65 -1.54 -2.43
C LEU A 49 13.79 -1.29 -1.44
N ILE A 50 13.50 -0.45 -0.48
CA ILE A 50 14.39 -0.21 0.65
C ILE A 50 14.15 -1.32 1.65
N LEU A 51 15.22 -1.96 2.09
CA LEU A 51 15.17 -3.02 3.09
C LEU A 51 15.73 -2.50 4.41
N PRO A 52 15.12 -2.85 5.54
CA PRO A 52 15.69 -2.54 6.84
C PRO A 52 16.96 -3.35 7.08
N GLU A 53 17.92 -2.80 7.82
CA GLU A 53 19.16 -3.50 8.21
C GLU A 53 18.87 -4.72 9.10
N LYS A 54 17.79 -4.66 9.88
CA LYS A 54 17.30 -5.73 10.75
C LYS A 54 15.80 -5.80 10.63
N LEU A 55 15.22 -6.98 10.87
CA LEU A 55 13.76 -7.09 10.91
C LEU A 55 13.20 -6.13 11.97
N PRO A 56 12.14 -5.37 11.58
CA PRO A 56 11.42 -4.52 12.53
C PRO A 56 10.84 -5.35 13.69
N GLY A 57 10.76 -4.75 14.87
CA GLY A 57 10.29 -5.45 16.07
C GLY A 57 8.84 -5.96 16.00
N TRP A 58 8.05 -5.48 15.03
CA TRP A 58 6.68 -5.92 14.76
C TRP A 58 6.58 -7.06 13.74
N LEU A 59 7.70 -7.47 13.10
CA LEU A 59 7.74 -8.52 12.09
C LEU A 59 8.75 -9.58 12.50
N SER A 60 8.27 -10.75 12.91
CA SER A 60 9.15 -11.88 13.22
C SER A 60 9.62 -12.61 11.96
N GLU A 61 10.67 -13.42 12.08
CA GLU A 61 11.11 -14.32 10.99
C GLU A 61 10.00 -15.30 10.60
N GLU A 62 9.23 -15.79 11.59
CA GLU A 62 8.12 -16.72 11.36
C GLU A 62 6.99 -16.05 10.56
N ASP A 63 6.65 -14.80 10.88
CA ASP A 63 5.65 -14.04 10.12
C ASP A 63 6.12 -13.79 8.68
N LEU A 64 7.37 -13.39 8.50
CA LEU A 64 7.92 -13.17 7.17
C LEU A 64 7.96 -14.47 6.35
N ASP A 65 8.36 -15.58 6.95
CA ASP A 65 8.36 -16.90 6.30
C ASP A 65 6.92 -17.34 5.94
N PHE A 66 5.94 -17.02 6.76
CA PHE A 66 4.54 -17.23 6.42
C PHE A 66 4.15 -16.45 5.15
N TYR A 67 4.42 -15.16 5.08
CA TYR A 67 4.13 -14.34 3.90
C TYR A 67 4.85 -14.88 2.65
N VAL A 68 6.11 -15.24 2.78
CA VAL A 68 6.91 -15.80 1.68
C VAL A 68 6.28 -17.08 1.15
N ARG A 69 5.90 -18.01 2.03
CA ARG A 69 5.28 -19.28 1.66
C ARG A 69 3.95 -19.06 0.92
N GLU A 70 3.07 -18.23 1.47
CA GLU A 70 1.74 -17.98 0.90
C GLU A 70 1.84 -17.30 -0.47
N HIS A 71 2.73 -16.29 -0.61
CA HIS A 71 2.91 -15.59 -1.88
C HIS A 71 3.70 -16.39 -2.91
N SER A 72 4.61 -17.28 -2.48
CA SER A 72 5.27 -18.23 -3.38
C SER A 72 4.29 -19.23 -3.97
N ALA A 73 3.27 -19.64 -3.20
CA ALA A 73 2.24 -20.57 -3.66
C ALA A 73 1.16 -19.90 -4.52
N SER A 74 0.70 -18.70 -4.14
CA SER A 74 -0.41 -18.00 -4.82
C SER A 74 0.02 -17.02 -5.91
N GLY A 75 1.28 -16.57 -5.89
CA GLY A 75 1.79 -15.45 -6.68
C GLY A 75 1.22 -14.10 -6.24
N PHE A 76 1.64 -13.04 -6.91
CA PHE A 76 1.21 -11.67 -6.64
C PHE A 76 0.08 -11.18 -7.56
N SER A 77 -0.35 -12.00 -8.53
CA SER A 77 -1.30 -11.60 -9.56
C SER A 77 -2.62 -11.10 -8.99
N GLY A 78 -3.12 -11.76 -7.94
CA GLY A 78 -4.36 -11.36 -7.25
C GLY A 78 -4.29 -9.93 -6.70
N GLY A 79 -3.24 -9.61 -5.95
CA GLY A 79 -3.00 -8.27 -5.41
C GLY A 79 -2.86 -7.21 -6.50
N PHE A 80 -2.08 -7.49 -7.55
CA PHE A 80 -1.92 -6.57 -8.67
C PHE A 80 -3.19 -6.35 -9.48
N ASN A 81 -4.13 -7.29 -9.49
CA ASN A 81 -5.41 -7.10 -10.16
C ASN A 81 -6.25 -6.00 -9.53
N TRP A 82 -6.11 -5.76 -8.23
CA TRP A 82 -6.71 -4.61 -7.58
C TRP A 82 -6.31 -3.31 -8.29
N TYR A 83 -5.02 -3.08 -8.45
CA TYR A 83 -4.47 -1.88 -9.10
C TYR A 83 -4.81 -1.80 -10.60
N ARG A 84 -4.79 -2.93 -11.31
CA ARG A 84 -5.18 -2.98 -12.73
C ARG A 84 -6.63 -2.55 -12.96
N ASN A 85 -7.49 -2.75 -11.98
CA ASN A 85 -8.90 -2.37 -12.07
C ASN A 85 -9.19 -0.93 -11.65
N ILE A 86 -8.26 -0.20 -11.03
CA ILE A 86 -8.46 1.20 -10.61
C ILE A 86 -8.98 2.06 -11.78
N LYS A 87 -8.41 1.92 -12.97
CA LYS A 87 -8.84 2.69 -14.16
C LYS A 87 -10.29 2.38 -14.60
N ARG A 88 -10.86 1.26 -14.17
CA ARG A 88 -12.23 0.84 -14.47
C ARG A 88 -13.23 1.29 -13.40
N LEU A 89 -12.74 1.62 -12.19
CA LEU A 89 -13.59 2.01 -11.05
C LEU A 89 -14.55 3.15 -11.38
N PRO A 90 -14.15 4.26 -12.04
CA PRO A 90 -15.06 5.37 -12.33
C PRO A 90 -16.30 4.92 -13.13
N ARG A 91 -16.13 3.98 -14.08
CA ARG A 91 -17.24 3.44 -14.87
C ARG A 91 -18.20 2.60 -14.02
N HIS A 92 -17.68 1.81 -13.10
CA HIS A 92 -18.50 0.97 -12.21
C HIS A 92 -19.17 1.80 -11.11
N LEU A 93 -18.52 2.87 -10.66
CA LEU A 93 -19.02 3.75 -9.62
C LEU A 93 -19.94 4.87 -10.14
N ALA A 94 -20.03 5.06 -11.45
CA ALA A 94 -20.86 6.11 -12.06
C ALA A 94 -22.30 6.16 -11.53
N PRO A 95 -23.01 5.03 -11.30
CA PRO A 95 -24.38 5.05 -10.74
C PRO A 95 -24.46 5.57 -9.31
N PHE A 96 -23.35 5.67 -8.61
CA PHE A 96 -23.26 6.08 -7.20
C PHE A 96 -22.71 7.51 -7.02
N VAL A 97 -22.33 8.17 -8.11
CA VAL A 97 -21.82 9.56 -8.06
C VAL A 97 -22.86 10.47 -7.41
N GLY A 98 -22.42 11.24 -6.43
CA GLY A 98 -23.27 12.18 -5.69
C GLY A 98 -24.17 11.55 -4.63
N LYS A 99 -24.10 10.23 -4.42
CA LYS A 99 -24.82 9.57 -3.32
C LYS A 99 -24.02 9.64 -2.03
N ALA A 100 -24.69 9.97 -0.94
CA ALA A 100 -24.11 9.87 0.39
C ALA A 100 -24.26 8.44 0.94
N ILE A 101 -23.36 8.06 1.82
CA ILE A 101 -23.44 6.85 2.64
C ILE A 101 -23.97 7.31 4.01
N GLU A 102 -25.25 7.03 4.28
CA GLU A 102 -25.95 7.51 5.47
C GLU A 102 -25.70 6.66 6.72
N GLN A 103 -25.09 5.48 6.54
CA GLN A 103 -24.72 4.61 7.65
C GLN A 103 -23.56 5.21 8.45
N PRO A 104 -23.54 5.00 9.78
CA PRO A 104 -22.38 5.35 10.58
C PRO A 104 -21.12 4.72 10.01
N ALA A 105 -20.09 5.53 9.79
CA ALA A 105 -18.85 5.09 9.21
C ALA A 105 -17.68 5.46 10.13
N LEU A 106 -16.64 4.61 10.15
CA LEU A 106 -15.39 4.85 10.84
C LEU A 106 -14.24 4.71 9.84
N TYR A 107 -13.40 5.74 9.77
CA TYR A 107 -12.18 5.71 8.98
C TYR A 107 -10.96 5.67 9.89
N LEU A 108 -10.18 4.59 9.80
CA LEU A 108 -8.94 4.41 10.54
C LEU A 108 -7.76 4.36 9.57
N TYR A 109 -6.72 5.07 9.91
CA TYR A 109 -5.46 5.05 9.16
C TYR A 109 -4.27 5.29 10.10
N GLY A 110 -3.08 4.85 9.72
CA GLY A 110 -1.85 5.13 10.45
C GLY A 110 -1.40 6.57 10.27
N GLU A 111 -0.85 7.19 11.30
CA GLU A 111 -0.30 8.55 11.25
C GLU A 111 0.77 8.70 10.16
N HIS A 112 1.55 7.64 9.94
CA HIS A 112 2.61 7.58 8.95
C HIS A 112 2.21 6.81 7.67
N ASP A 113 0.91 6.58 7.46
CA ASP A 113 0.43 5.96 6.22
C ASP A 113 0.71 6.89 5.03
N MET A 114 1.62 6.46 4.15
CA MET A 114 2.02 7.25 2.99
C MET A 114 0.86 7.54 2.03
N VAL A 115 -0.12 6.63 1.92
CA VAL A 115 -1.29 6.81 1.05
C VAL A 115 -2.19 7.88 1.64
N ALA A 116 -2.48 7.81 2.94
CA ALA A 116 -3.28 8.82 3.64
C ALA A 116 -2.59 10.20 3.60
N GLY A 117 -1.27 10.24 3.83
CA GLY A 117 -0.48 11.47 3.76
C GLY A 117 -0.48 12.14 2.38
N ASN A 118 -0.54 11.36 1.32
CA ASN A 118 -0.52 11.84 -0.07
C ASN A 118 -1.92 12.14 -0.65
N THR A 119 -2.99 11.92 0.11
CA THR A 119 -4.38 12.13 -0.35
C THR A 119 -5.23 12.97 0.61
N PRO A 120 -4.72 14.12 1.14
CA PRO A 120 -5.45 14.91 2.14
C PRO A 120 -6.79 15.44 1.60
N GLU A 121 -6.89 15.76 0.31
CA GLU A 121 -8.13 16.23 -0.32
C GLU A 121 -9.18 15.12 -0.38
N ALA A 122 -8.76 13.87 -0.64
CA ALA A 122 -9.65 12.72 -0.64
C ALA A 122 -10.21 12.46 0.76
N ILE A 123 -9.37 12.56 1.79
CA ILE A 123 -9.80 12.41 3.19
C ILE A 123 -10.74 13.54 3.60
N ALA A 124 -10.43 14.78 3.21
CA ALA A 124 -11.32 15.92 3.46
C ALA A 124 -12.66 15.77 2.73
N GLY A 125 -12.65 15.24 1.51
CA GLY A 125 -13.86 14.97 0.71
C GLY A 125 -14.75 13.87 1.28
N MET A 126 -14.21 12.95 2.09
CA MET A 126 -15.00 11.87 2.71
C MET A 126 -16.14 12.40 3.56
N GLN A 127 -15.96 13.53 4.27
CA GLN A 127 -17.00 14.09 5.14
C GLN A 127 -18.27 14.49 4.37
N ALA A 128 -18.13 14.92 3.10
CA ALA A 128 -19.26 15.25 2.27
C ALA A 128 -20.05 14.02 1.79
N ALA A 129 -19.34 12.89 1.58
CA ALA A 129 -19.96 11.63 1.16
C ALA A 129 -20.43 10.78 2.35
N LEU A 130 -19.92 11.02 3.54
CA LEU A 130 -20.14 10.25 4.77
C LEU A 130 -20.55 11.21 5.89
N PRO A 131 -21.83 11.63 5.98
CA PRO A 131 -22.29 12.63 6.97
C PRO A 131 -22.03 12.22 8.44
N ASP A 132 -22.09 10.93 8.76
CA ASP A 132 -21.80 10.36 10.09
C ASP A 132 -20.44 9.64 10.09
N LEU A 133 -19.39 10.36 9.61
CA LEU A 133 -18.02 9.87 9.62
C LEU A 133 -17.33 10.19 10.94
N ARG A 134 -16.82 9.15 11.60
CA ARG A 134 -15.93 9.25 12.77
C ARG A 134 -14.47 8.97 12.33
N LYS A 135 -13.56 9.66 12.98
CA LYS A 135 -12.11 9.54 12.76
C LYS A 135 -11.44 9.15 14.05
#